data_59955bcfd7472f4c933cd303efd751e8
#
_entry.id   59955bcfd7472f4c933cd303efd751e8
#
_cell.length_a   1.000
_cell.length_b   1.000
_cell.length_c   1.000
_cell.angle_alpha   90.00
_cell.angle_beta   90.00
_cell.angle_gamma   90.00
#
_symmetry.space_group_name_H-M   'P 1'
#
loop_
_entity.id
_entity.type
_entity.pdbx_description
1 polymer ?
#
loop_
_entity_poly.entity_id
_entity_poly.type
_entity_poly.pdbx_seq_one_letter_code
_entity_poly.pdbx_strand_id
1 'polypeptide(L)'
;MTHSDIYTKFMIEYDKANITSSYPSLTEYEIATILDKAYLALIAQKLTGNNPRRSAFESDVKAIEDLRPLIKQALLHGEHSNVVTNEYIYSLNIQDYLYYVSSTISLNANNSSIDDQKHIIQSVDLISHDNANKFKSTSTNLPWVKNPVCYINDKLIHVLIDPYDVKNNKGDMVLDLTYIKSPAKFIKGTSLVDFGDTELEVNDTMAEELVNLAIIMSTEIVESSRLSTKTNTRPLES
;
A
#
# COMPACT_ATOMS: atom_id res chain seq x y z
N MET A 1 14.31 11.09 -9.80
CA MET A 1 15.59 10.31 -9.84
C MET A 1 15.41 9.02 -10.62
N THR A 2 16.45 8.56 -11.35
CA THR A 2 16.44 7.27 -12.06
C THR A 2 17.04 6.16 -11.19
N HIS A 3 16.82 4.89 -11.59
CA HIS A 3 17.47 3.75 -10.94
C HIS A 3 19.00 3.85 -10.99
N SER A 4 19.56 4.41 -12.08
CA SER A 4 21.00 4.70 -12.23
C SER A 4 21.49 5.72 -11.22
N ASP A 5 20.71 6.79 -10.97
CA ASP A 5 21.06 7.80 -9.96
C ASP A 5 21.10 7.19 -8.54
N ILE A 6 20.09 6.37 -8.21
CA ILE A 6 20.02 5.68 -6.92
C ILE A 6 21.21 4.75 -6.72
N TYR A 7 21.54 3.95 -7.74
CA TYR A 7 22.70 3.07 -7.70
C TYR A 7 24.00 3.85 -7.48
N THR A 8 24.19 4.95 -8.22
CA THR A 8 25.36 5.81 -8.09
C THR A 8 25.48 6.41 -6.69
N LYS A 9 24.38 6.94 -6.15
CA LYS A 9 24.33 7.48 -4.78
C LYS A 9 24.61 6.41 -3.75
N PHE A 10 23.99 5.22 -3.89
CA PHE A 10 24.27 4.09 -3.01
C PHE A 10 25.76 3.76 -2.99
N MET A 11 26.41 3.64 -4.15
CA MET A 11 27.83 3.34 -4.25
C MET A 11 28.70 4.41 -3.57
N ILE A 12 28.40 5.68 -3.79
CA ILE A 12 29.13 6.80 -3.17
C ILE A 12 29.03 6.75 -1.64
N GLU A 13 27.83 6.53 -1.10
CA GLU A 13 27.59 6.47 0.34
C GLU A 13 28.16 5.19 0.97
N TYR A 14 28.08 4.08 0.25
CA TYR A 14 28.66 2.81 0.65
C TYR A 14 30.19 2.88 0.78
N ASP A 15 30.86 3.48 -0.23
CA ASP A 15 32.30 3.70 -0.21
C ASP A 15 32.74 4.63 0.95
N LYS A 16 31.99 5.72 1.19
CA LYS A 16 32.26 6.62 2.31
C LYS A 16 32.09 5.95 3.67
N ALA A 17 31.28 4.92 3.76
CA ALA A 17 31.19 4.09 4.96
C ALA A 17 32.47 3.26 5.22
N ASN A 18 33.44 3.30 4.33
CA ASN A 18 34.76 2.64 4.44
C ASN A 18 34.67 1.10 4.52
N ILE A 19 33.64 0.55 3.89
CA ILE A 19 33.33 -0.87 3.95
C ILE A 19 34.17 -1.66 2.95
N THR A 20 34.43 -1.06 1.79
CA THR A 20 35.13 -1.69 0.66
C THR A 20 36.57 -2.12 0.94
N SER A 21 37.24 -1.51 1.92
CA SER A 21 38.61 -1.86 2.27
C SER A 21 38.75 -3.10 3.18
N SER A 22 37.68 -3.51 3.84
CA SER A 22 37.72 -4.55 4.89
C SER A 22 36.80 -5.73 4.63
N TYR A 23 35.85 -5.60 3.66
CA TYR A 23 34.78 -6.57 3.41
C TYR A 23 34.67 -6.89 1.93
N PRO A 24 34.10 -8.04 1.54
CA PRO A 24 33.84 -8.35 0.14
C PRO A 24 32.88 -7.32 -0.49
N SER A 25 33.17 -6.93 -1.72
CA SER A 25 32.33 -6.02 -2.48
C SER A 25 30.95 -6.67 -2.74
N LEU A 26 29.88 -5.88 -2.56
CA LEU A 26 28.54 -6.34 -2.92
C LEU A 26 28.43 -6.45 -4.45
N THR A 27 27.79 -7.49 -4.92
CA THR A 27 27.41 -7.64 -6.32
C THR A 27 26.23 -6.72 -6.67
N GLU A 28 26.08 -6.36 -7.95
CA GLU A 28 24.93 -5.57 -8.42
C GLU A 28 23.58 -6.20 -8.05
N TYR A 29 23.49 -7.53 -8.09
CA TYR A 29 22.28 -8.26 -7.71
C TYR A 29 21.98 -8.14 -6.19
N GLU A 30 22.99 -8.20 -5.34
CA GLU A 30 22.83 -7.99 -3.91
C GLU A 30 22.40 -6.56 -3.58
N ILE A 31 23.00 -5.56 -4.27
CA ILE A 31 22.62 -4.16 -4.13
C ILE A 31 21.15 -3.96 -4.55
N ALA A 32 20.75 -4.49 -5.71
CA ALA A 32 19.37 -4.41 -6.17
C ALA A 32 18.39 -5.09 -5.19
N THR A 33 18.77 -6.23 -4.61
CA THR A 33 17.97 -6.92 -3.59
C THR A 33 17.79 -6.08 -2.32
N ILE A 34 18.87 -5.42 -1.87
CA ILE A 34 18.82 -4.53 -0.70
C ILE A 34 17.95 -3.32 -0.97
N LEU A 35 18.08 -2.70 -2.17
CA LEU A 35 17.28 -1.55 -2.58
C LEU A 35 15.79 -1.90 -2.67
N ASP A 36 15.42 -3.04 -3.28
CA ASP A 36 14.03 -3.51 -3.34
C ASP A 36 13.44 -3.74 -1.94
N LYS A 37 14.23 -4.37 -1.04
CA LYS A 37 13.83 -4.60 0.34
C LYS A 37 13.67 -3.29 1.13
N ALA A 38 14.61 -2.36 0.97
CA ALA A 38 14.56 -1.05 1.60
C ALA A 38 13.34 -0.23 1.11
N TYR A 39 13.02 -0.32 -0.18
CA TYR A 39 11.88 0.38 -0.77
C TYR A 39 10.57 -0.09 -0.16
N LEU A 40 10.33 -1.40 -0.11
CA LEU A 40 9.13 -1.96 0.53
C LEU A 40 9.04 -1.62 2.01
N ALA A 41 10.17 -1.67 2.73
CA ALA A 41 10.24 -1.31 4.15
C ALA A 41 9.90 0.18 4.38
N LEU A 42 10.39 1.07 3.51
CA LEU A 42 10.12 2.50 3.59
C LEU A 42 8.64 2.80 3.35
N ILE A 43 8.02 2.18 2.32
CA ILE A 43 6.58 2.31 2.07
C ILE A 43 5.77 1.83 3.28
N ALA A 44 6.10 0.66 3.84
CA ALA A 44 5.42 0.12 5.01
C ALA A 44 5.55 1.05 6.24
N GLN A 45 6.72 1.65 6.47
CA GLN A 45 6.95 2.60 7.56
C GLN A 45 6.11 3.87 7.42
N LYS A 46 6.03 4.41 6.19
CA LYS A 46 5.21 5.60 5.92
C LYS A 46 3.72 5.32 6.08
N LEU A 47 3.27 4.12 5.68
CA LEU A 47 1.86 3.73 5.75
C LEU A 47 1.40 3.45 7.19
N THR A 48 2.17 2.68 7.95
CA THR A 48 1.76 2.17 9.27
C THR A 48 2.06 3.12 10.43
N GLY A 49 2.75 4.23 10.17
CA GLY A 49 3.21 5.13 11.24
C GLY A 49 4.33 4.55 12.12
N ASN A 50 4.94 3.46 11.70
CA ASN A 50 6.11 2.90 12.38
C ASN A 50 7.41 3.64 11.96
N ASN A 51 7.29 4.97 11.88
CA ASN A 51 8.35 5.90 11.57
C ASN A 51 8.81 6.62 12.84
N PRO A 52 9.94 7.36 12.82
CA PRO A 52 10.44 8.10 13.98
C PRO A 52 9.43 9.08 14.58
N ARG A 53 8.52 9.63 13.79
CA ARG A 53 7.47 10.55 14.23
C ARG A 53 6.24 9.85 14.79
N ARG A 54 6.10 8.53 14.61
CA ARG A 54 4.94 7.73 15.03
C ARG A 54 3.61 8.27 14.51
N SER A 55 3.63 8.88 13.33
CA SER A 55 2.45 9.40 12.64
C SER A 55 1.99 8.42 11.57
N ALA A 56 0.69 8.09 11.56
CA ALA A 56 0.10 7.25 10.52
C ALA A 56 -0.05 8.03 9.20
N PHE A 57 -0.20 7.32 8.08
CA PHE A 57 -0.28 7.86 6.73
C PHE A 57 -1.24 9.06 6.60
N GLU A 58 -2.46 8.95 7.13
CA GLU A 58 -3.49 10.00 7.00
C GLU A 58 -3.25 11.21 7.92
N SER A 59 -2.40 11.09 8.91
CA SER A 59 -2.10 12.16 9.88
C SER A 59 -0.84 12.96 9.54
N ASP A 60 -0.07 12.51 8.54
CA ASP A 60 1.19 13.16 8.13
C ASP A 60 1.15 13.58 6.66
N VAL A 61 1.06 14.89 6.43
CA VAL A 61 1.05 15.46 5.07
C VAL A 61 2.29 15.06 4.28
N LYS A 62 3.46 14.94 4.92
CA LYS A 62 4.69 14.50 4.26
C LYS A 62 4.56 13.05 3.78
N ALA A 63 4.02 12.14 4.61
CA ALA A 63 3.83 10.75 4.21
C ALA A 63 2.86 10.61 3.01
N ILE A 64 1.80 11.44 2.98
CA ILE A 64 0.87 11.49 1.84
C ILE A 64 1.58 11.96 0.57
N GLU A 65 2.35 13.05 0.64
CA GLU A 65 3.08 13.58 -0.52
C GLU A 65 4.18 12.62 -1.00
N ASP A 66 4.88 11.94 -0.09
CA ASP A 66 5.90 10.96 -0.42
C ASP A 66 5.33 9.74 -1.15
N LEU A 67 4.16 9.23 -0.70
CA LEU A 67 3.50 8.07 -1.30
C LEU A 67 2.54 8.43 -2.45
N ARG A 68 2.27 9.71 -2.70
CA ARG A 68 1.33 10.17 -3.71
C ARG A 68 1.52 9.54 -5.10
N PRO A 69 2.75 9.38 -5.65
CA PRO A 69 2.93 8.76 -6.95
C PRO A 69 2.53 7.27 -6.99
N LEU A 70 2.54 6.60 -5.83
CA LEU A 70 2.17 5.18 -5.68
C LEU A 70 0.69 4.97 -5.40
N ILE A 71 -0.07 6.03 -5.07
CA ILE A 71 -1.51 5.94 -4.83
C ILE A 71 -2.23 5.82 -6.18
N LYS A 72 -3.04 4.77 -6.33
CA LYS A 72 -3.85 4.49 -7.51
C LYS A 72 -5.29 4.24 -7.11
N GLN A 73 -6.18 4.45 -8.07
CA GLN A 73 -7.61 4.13 -7.94
C GLN A 73 -8.01 3.09 -8.98
N ALA A 74 -8.90 2.18 -8.59
CA ALA A 74 -9.46 1.18 -9.46
C ALA A 74 -10.96 1.01 -9.20
N LEU A 75 -11.74 0.96 -10.27
CA LEU A 75 -13.16 0.67 -10.21
C LEU A 75 -13.37 -0.84 -10.31
N LEU A 76 -13.94 -1.43 -9.28
CA LEU A 76 -14.24 -2.85 -9.21
C LEU A 76 -15.74 -3.06 -9.34
N HIS A 77 -16.12 -4.03 -10.17
CA HIS A 77 -17.50 -4.47 -10.32
C HIS A 77 -17.73 -5.69 -9.44
N GLY A 78 -18.74 -5.63 -8.59
CA GLY A 78 -19.05 -6.68 -7.62
C GLY A 78 -20.14 -7.63 -8.12
N GLU A 79 -20.11 -8.83 -7.56
CA GLU A 79 -21.16 -9.83 -7.69
C GLU A 79 -21.78 -10.09 -6.33
N HIS A 80 -23.12 -10.29 -6.32
CA HIS A 80 -23.82 -10.66 -5.11
C HIS A 80 -23.44 -12.08 -4.70
N SER A 81 -23.13 -12.29 -3.41
CA SER A 81 -22.85 -13.62 -2.90
C SER A 81 -24.09 -14.53 -2.97
N ASN A 82 -23.89 -15.75 -3.48
CA ASN A 82 -24.98 -16.76 -3.50
C ASN A 82 -25.20 -17.43 -2.15
N VAL A 83 -24.30 -17.20 -1.18
CA VAL A 83 -24.31 -17.86 0.13
C VAL A 83 -24.82 -16.93 1.23
N VAL A 84 -24.43 -15.66 1.17
CA VAL A 84 -24.77 -14.65 2.18
C VAL A 84 -25.53 -13.51 1.52
N THR A 85 -26.75 -13.26 1.95
CA THR A 85 -27.68 -12.31 1.30
C THR A 85 -27.26 -10.84 1.40
N ASN A 86 -26.41 -10.50 2.37
CA ASN A 86 -25.93 -9.14 2.63
C ASN A 86 -24.47 -8.92 2.19
N GLU A 87 -23.91 -9.81 1.38
CA GLU A 87 -22.52 -9.77 0.96
C GLU A 87 -22.38 -9.58 -0.56
N TYR A 88 -21.54 -8.64 -0.92
CA TYR A 88 -21.12 -8.39 -2.30
C TYR A 88 -19.62 -8.64 -2.42
N ILE A 89 -19.22 -9.35 -3.45
CA ILE A 89 -17.84 -9.82 -3.65
C ILE A 89 -17.25 -9.09 -4.83
N TYR A 90 -16.09 -8.46 -4.63
CA TYR A 90 -15.32 -7.75 -5.64
C TYR A 90 -14.00 -8.45 -5.86
N SER A 91 -13.68 -8.77 -7.11
CA SER A 91 -12.41 -9.39 -7.45
C SER A 91 -11.28 -8.34 -7.47
N LEU A 92 -10.27 -8.54 -6.63
CA LEU A 92 -9.05 -7.74 -6.56
C LEU A 92 -8.02 -8.25 -7.57
N ASN A 93 -8.38 -8.23 -8.87
CA ASN A 93 -7.52 -8.73 -9.94
C ASN A 93 -6.55 -7.65 -10.44
N ILE A 94 -5.88 -6.97 -9.52
CA ILE A 94 -4.93 -5.89 -9.78
C ILE A 94 -3.51 -6.45 -9.59
N GLN A 95 -2.70 -6.43 -10.65
CA GLN A 95 -1.38 -7.06 -10.63
C GLN A 95 -0.37 -6.32 -9.75
N ASP A 96 -0.51 -5.01 -9.63
CA ASP A 96 0.38 -4.12 -8.90
C ASP A 96 -0.15 -3.72 -7.51
N TYR A 97 -1.21 -4.37 -7.01
CA TYR A 97 -1.76 -4.10 -5.68
C TYR A 97 -0.78 -4.47 -4.56
N LEU A 98 -0.53 -3.53 -3.65
CA LEU A 98 0.34 -3.74 -2.48
C LEU A 98 -0.42 -3.55 -1.17
N TYR A 99 -1.01 -2.37 -0.94
CA TYR A 99 -1.73 -2.04 0.28
C TYR A 99 -3.06 -1.36 0.01
N TYR A 100 -4.08 -1.74 0.77
CA TYR A 100 -5.36 -1.04 0.83
C TYR A 100 -5.21 0.30 1.54
N VAL A 101 -5.83 1.34 1.00
CA VAL A 101 -5.91 2.67 1.63
C VAL A 101 -7.34 2.96 2.06
N SER A 102 -8.25 3.03 1.12
CA SER A 102 -9.67 3.30 1.37
C SER A 102 -10.53 2.78 0.24
N SER A 103 -11.82 2.67 0.47
CA SER A 103 -12.77 2.41 -0.62
C SER A 103 -14.07 3.17 -0.42
N THR A 104 -14.71 3.48 -1.54
CA THR A 104 -16.05 4.03 -1.59
C THR A 104 -16.93 3.16 -2.47
N ILE A 105 -18.19 3.02 -2.11
CA ILE A 105 -19.15 2.26 -2.88
C ILE A 105 -20.22 3.19 -3.45
N SER A 106 -20.53 3.00 -4.72
CA SER A 106 -21.66 3.66 -5.38
C SER A 106 -22.86 2.71 -5.39
N LEU A 107 -23.96 3.14 -4.82
CA LEU A 107 -25.17 2.35 -4.59
C LEU A 107 -26.40 3.02 -5.19
N ASN A 108 -27.34 2.20 -5.68
CA ASN A 108 -28.69 2.63 -5.97
C ASN A 108 -29.59 2.30 -4.75
N ALA A 109 -30.00 3.31 -4.00
CA ALA A 109 -30.87 3.11 -2.85
C ALA A 109 -32.32 2.80 -3.25
N ASN A 110 -32.96 1.90 -2.48
CA ASN A 110 -34.32 1.45 -2.73
C ASN A 110 -35.39 2.29 -2.00
N ASN A 111 -35.02 3.40 -1.36
CA ASN A 111 -35.90 4.10 -0.47
C ASN A 111 -36.85 5.06 -1.22
N SER A 112 -38.12 4.73 -1.24
CA SER A 112 -39.23 5.53 -1.83
C SER A 112 -39.49 6.87 -1.12
N SER A 113 -38.82 7.12 0.00
CA SER A 113 -39.02 8.36 0.78
C SER A 113 -37.97 9.44 0.48
N ILE A 114 -36.95 9.15 -0.31
CA ILE A 114 -35.95 10.11 -0.76
C ILE A 114 -36.03 10.19 -2.28
N ASP A 115 -36.95 11.02 -2.71
CA ASP A 115 -37.49 11.02 -4.09
C ASP A 115 -36.52 11.41 -5.20
N ASP A 116 -35.27 11.82 -4.91
CA ASP A 116 -34.35 12.34 -5.95
C ASP A 116 -32.89 11.83 -5.93
N GLN A 117 -32.49 11.00 -5.01
CA GLN A 117 -31.11 10.50 -5.01
C GLN A 117 -31.01 9.03 -5.46
N LYS A 118 -30.94 8.85 -6.76
CA LYS A 118 -30.74 7.54 -7.40
C LYS A 118 -29.37 6.92 -7.13
N HIS A 119 -28.37 7.74 -6.82
CA HIS A 119 -27.00 7.32 -6.53
C HIS A 119 -26.55 7.84 -5.19
N ILE A 120 -26.12 6.93 -4.31
CA ILE A 120 -25.50 7.24 -3.03
C ILE A 120 -24.04 6.74 -3.08
N ILE A 121 -23.09 7.63 -2.80
CA ILE A 121 -21.69 7.28 -2.64
C ILE A 121 -21.41 7.24 -1.15
N GLN A 122 -20.92 6.12 -0.65
CA GLN A 122 -20.62 5.91 0.77
C GLN A 122 -19.19 5.40 0.94
N SER A 123 -18.50 5.88 1.97
CA SER A 123 -17.23 5.29 2.39
C SER A 123 -17.47 3.91 2.99
N VAL A 124 -16.55 3.00 2.75
CA VAL A 124 -16.63 1.62 3.24
C VAL A 124 -15.54 1.42 4.29
N ASP A 125 -15.94 1.06 5.50
CA ASP A 125 -15.00 0.86 6.60
C ASP A 125 -14.38 -0.54 6.56
N LEU A 126 -13.05 -0.61 6.63
CA LEU A 126 -12.33 -1.87 6.71
C LEU A 126 -12.43 -2.46 8.12
N ILE A 127 -12.92 -3.69 8.23
CA ILE A 127 -13.08 -4.40 9.50
C ILE A 127 -12.24 -5.68 9.55
N SER A 128 -12.00 -6.19 10.77
CA SER A 128 -11.35 -7.48 10.97
C SER A 128 -12.28 -8.63 10.61
N HIS A 129 -11.72 -9.80 10.25
CA HIS A 129 -12.49 -11.01 9.94
C HIS A 129 -13.41 -11.46 11.09
N ASP A 130 -12.98 -11.29 12.35
CA ASP A 130 -13.79 -11.64 13.52
C ASP A 130 -15.05 -10.78 13.60
N ASN A 131 -14.94 -9.49 13.32
CA ASN A 131 -16.08 -8.58 13.29
C ASN A 131 -16.97 -8.86 12.07
N ALA A 132 -16.41 -9.21 10.92
CA ALA A 132 -17.18 -9.56 9.73
C ALA A 132 -18.13 -10.74 10.01
N ASN A 133 -17.68 -11.75 10.75
CA ASN A 133 -18.52 -12.90 11.15
C ASN A 133 -19.74 -12.49 12.00
N LYS A 134 -19.61 -11.47 12.84
CA LYS A 134 -20.74 -10.94 13.62
C LYS A 134 -21.79 -10.27 12.73
N PHE A 135 -21.38 -9.57 11.69
CA PHE A 135 -22.29 -8.96 10.73
C PHE A 135 -22.96 -9.97 9.79
N LYS A 136 -22.31 -11.10 9.53
CA LYS A 136 -22.89 -12.19 8.71
C LYS A 136 -23.90 -13.05 9.47
N SER A 137 -23.71 -13.23 10.77
CA SER A 137 -24.44 -14.24 11.56
C SER A 137 -25.78 -13.78 12.12
N THR A 138 -26.03 -12.46 12.17
CA THR A 138 -27.24 -11.92 12.85
C THR A 138 -27.96 -10.91 11.95
N SER A 139 -29.24 -11.18 11.69
CA SER A 139 -30.12 -10.27 10.94
C SER A 139 -30.34 -8.90 11.62
N THR A 140 -30.03 -8.78 12.90
CA THR A 140 -30.13 -7.54 13.68
C THR A 140 -28.89 -6.67 13.62
N ASN A 141 -27.75 -7.19 13.15
CA ASN A 141 -26.46 -6.49 13.07
C ASN A 141 -26.02 -6.22 11.63
N LEU A 142 -26.95 -6.07 10.70
CA LEU A 142 -26.62 -5.73 9.33
C LEU A 142 -26.02 -4.33 9.26
N PRO A 143 -24.93 -4.12 8.50
CA PRO A 143 -24.39 -2.80 8.29
C PRO A 143 -25.38 -1.95 7.49
N TRP A 144 -25.72 -0.80 8.04
CA TRP A 144 -26.63 0.11 7.37
C TRP A 144 -26.03 0.64 6.04
N VAL A 145 -26.89 0.94 5.07
CA VAL A 145 -26.50 1.50 3.76
C VAL A 145 -25.57 2.69 3.87
N LYS A 146 -25.72 3.52 4.92
CA LYS A 146 -24.86 4.68 5.14
C LYS A 146 -23.50 4.34 5.74
N ASN A 147 -23.33 3.15 6.30
CA ASN A 147 -22.09 2.70 6.93
C ASN A 147 -21.76 1.27 6.47
N PRO A 148 -21.52 1.06 5.17
CA PRO A 148 -21.11 -0.24 4.67
C PRO A 148 -19.74 -0.60 5.23
N VAL A 149 -19.49 -1.89 5.44
CA VAL A 149 -18.22 -2.38 5.93
C VAL A 149 -17.63 -3.40 4.95
N CYS A 150 -16.31 -3.49 4.91
CA CYS A 150 -15.64 -4.49 4.09
C CYS A 150 -14.57 -5.23 4.87
N TYR A 151 -14.22 -6.42 4.38
CA TYR A 151 -13.04 -7.15 4.78
C TYR A 151 -12.38 -7.75 3.54
N ILE A 152 -11.07 -7.97 3.61
CA ILE A 152 -10.27 -8.48 2.49
C ILE A 152 -9.91 -9.93 2.80
N ASN A 153 -10.20 -10.83 1.86
CA ASN A 153 -9.82 -12.23 1.96
C ASN A 153 -9.18 -12.68 0.65
N ASP A 154 -7.89 -13.03 0.71
CA ASP A 154 -7.08 -13.35 -0.45
C ASP A 154 -7.16 -12.25 -1.54
N LYS A 155 -7.67 -12.58 -2.70
CA LYS A 155 -7.86 -11.67 -3.83
C LYS A 155 -9.30 -11.14 -3.95
N LEU A 156 -10.04 -11.14 -2.87
CA LEU A 156 -11.43 -10.71 -2.85
C LEU A 156 -11.65 -9.64 -1.79
N ILE A 157 -12.41 -8.62 -2.14
CA ILE A 157 -12.95 -7.65 -1.20
C ILE A 157 -14.42 -8.00 -1.02
N HIS A 158 -14.79 -8.27 0.21
CA HIS A 158 -16.15 -8.60 0.61
C HIS A 158 -16.78 -7.37 1.27
N VAL A 159 -17.82 -6.83 0.68
CA VAL A 159 -18.57 -5.70 1.21
C VAL A 159 -19.88 -6.20 1.80
N LEU A 160 -20.12 -5.85 3.06
CA LEU A 160 -21.34 -6.18 3.79
C LEU A 160 -22.24 -4.94 3.87
N ILE A 161 -23.48 -5.09 3.44
CA ILE A 161 -24.49 -4.04 3.36
C ILE A 161 -25.88 -4.64 3.63
N ASP A 162 -26.80 -3.85 4.18
CA ASP A 162 -28.19 -4.28 4.32
C ASP A 162 -28.86 -4.46 2.94
N PRO A 163 -29.26 -5.67 2.57
CA PRO A 163 -29.85 -5.95 1.25
C PRO A 163 -31.23 -5.32 1.07
N TYR A 164 -31.94 -4.98 2.14
CA TYR A 164 -33.27 -4.40 2.07
C TYR A 164 -33.27 -2.95 1.59
N ASP A 165 -32.14 -2.27 1.81
CA ASP A 165 -31.98 -0.85 1.43
C ASP A 165 -31.38 -0.67 0.03
N VAL A 166 -30.97 -1.74 -0.63
CA VAL A 166 -30.30 -1.70 -1.94
C VAL A 166 -31.18 -2.32 -3.01
N LYS A 167 -31.37 -1.61 -4.11
CA LYS A 167 -32.01 -2.19 -5.30
C LYS A 167 -31.13 -3.28 -5.87
N ASN A 168 -31.66 -4.51 -5.94
CA ASN A 168 -31.00 -5.69 -6.51
C ASN A 168 -30.82 -5.57 -8.03
N ASN A 169 -30.17 -4.54 -8.52
CA ASN A 169 -29.75 -4.48 -9.91
C ASN A 169 -28.32 -5.06 -9.98
N LYS A 170 -28.23 -6.32 -10.40
CA LYS A 170 -26.97 -6.96 -10.77
C LYS A 170 -26.23 -6.03 -11.75
N GLY A 171 -25.13 -5.45 -11.33
CA GLY A 171 -24.27 -4.63 -12.18
C GLY A 171 -24.13 -3.15 -11.81
N ASP A 172 -24.95 -2.61 -10.92
CA ASP A 172 -24.94 -1.17 -10.62
C ASP A 172 -24.12 -0.80 -9.36
N MET A 173 -23.47 -1.76 -8.73
CA MET A 173 -22.65 -1.51 -7.54
C MET A 173 -21.18 -1.50 -7.92
N VAL A 174 -20.61 -0.31 -7.93
CA VAL A 174 -19.20 -0.10 -8.24
C VAL A 174 -18.46 0.26 -6.97
N LEU A 175 -17.40 -0.46 -6.69
CA LEU A 175 -16.47 -0.17 -5.61
C LEU A 175 -15.27 0.60 -6.18
N ASP A 176 -15.09 1.83 -5.77
CA ASP A 176 -13.91 2.62 -6.06
C ASP A 176 -12.88 2.36 -4.96
N LEU A 177 -11.83 1.65 -5.33
CA LEU A 177 -10.76 1.25 -4.44
C LEU A 177 -9.56 2.17 -4.61
N THR A 178 -9.13 2.81 -3.53
CA THR A 178 -7.85 3.51 -3.45
C THR A 178 -6.82 2.58 -2.80
N TYR A 179 -5.70 2.38 -3.47
CA TYR A 179 -4.65 1.47 -3.02
C TYR A 179 -3.26 2.02 -3.29
N ILE A 180 -2.27 1.51 -2.58
CA ILE A 180 -0.85 1.74 -2.89
C ILE A 180 -0.40 0.61 -3.80
N LYS A 181 0.15 0.98 -4.96
CA LYS A 181 0.70 0.00 -5.90
C LYS A 181 2.09 -0.46 -5.48
N SER A 182 2.46 -1.66 -5.89
CA SER A 182 3.83 -2.15 -5.79
C SER A 182 4.75 -1.27 -6.64
N PRO A 183 5.85 -0.75 -6.08
CA PRO A 183 6.79 0.07 -6.84
C PRO A 183 7.51 -0.74 -7.91
N ALA A 184 8.06 -0.03 -8.92
CA ALA A 184 8.95 -0.62 -9.89
C ALA A 184 10.18 -1.19 -9.16
N LYS A 185 10.51 -2.45 -9.44
CA LYS A 185 11.63 -3.15 -8.79
C LYS A 185 12.93 -2.91 -9.54
N PHE A 186 14.04 -2.89 -8.80
CA PHE A 186 15.39 -2.93 -9.36
C PHE A 186 15.73 -4.30 -9.96
N ILE A 187 15.05 -5.37 -9.52
CA ILE A 187 15.19 -6.71 -10.11
C ILE A 187 14.00 -6.98 -11.01
N LYS A 188 14.27 -7.15 -12.31
CA LYS A 188 13.29 -7.55 -13.32
C LYS A 188 13.39 -9.06 -13.60
N GLY A 189 12.29 -9.79 -13.41
CA GLY A 189 12.27 -11.25 -13.59
C GLY A 189 13.10 -12.00 -12.56
N THR A 190 13.84 -13.02 -13.00
CA THR A 190 14.58 -13.92 -12.09
C THR A 190 16.00 -13.47 -11.75
N SER A 191 16.64 -12.60 -12.55
CA SER A 191 18.04 -12.22 -12.31
C SER A 191 18.51 -10.96 -13.07
N LEU A 192 17.65 -10.30 -13.81
CA LEU A 192 18.02 -9.12 -14.56
C LEU A 192 17.95 -7.88 -13.66
N VAL A 193 19.09 -7.23 -13.42
CA VAL A 193 19.16 -5.98 -12.66
C VAL A 193 18.90 -4.79 -13.58
N ASP A 194 18.05 -3.87 -13.14
CA ASP A 194 17.70 -2.65 -13.84
C ASP A 194 18.27 -1.42 -13.12
N PHE A 195 19.51 -1.09 -13.44
CA PHE A 195 20.14 0.18 -13.06
C PHE A 195 20.20 1.15 -14.25
N GLY A 196 19.16 1.15 -15.08
CA GLY A 196 19.01 2.02 -16.24
C GLY A 196 18.28 3.32 -15.93
N ASP A 197 17.71 3.90 -17.00
CA ASP A 197 17.00 5.19 -16.96
C ASP A 197 15.54 5.08 -16.47
N THR A 198 15.14 3.94 -15.88
CA THR A 198 13.82 3.80 -15.29
C THR A 198 13.66 4.80 -14.16
N GLU A 199 12.64 5.65 -14.25
CA GLU A 199 12.35 6.64 -13.21
C GLU A 199 11.80 5.98 -11.94
N LEU A 200 12.30 6.41 -10.79
CA LEU A 200 11.77 6.00 -9.50
C LEU A 200 10.40 6.66 -9.28
N GLU A 201 9.42 5.88 -8.88
CA GLU A 201 8.03 6.32 -8.71
C GLU A 201 7.77 6.97 -7.34
N VAL A 202 8.73 7.78 -6.88
CA VAL A 202 8.62 8.56 -5.64
C VAL A 202 9.29 9.91 -5.81
N ASN A 203 9.06 10.82 -4.87
CA ASN A 203 9.73 12.11 -4.87
C ASN A 203 11.22 11.97 -4.51
N ASP A 204 12.00 13.00 -4.84
CA ASP A 204 13.45 12.98 -4.62
C ASP A 204 13.83 12.87 -3.13
N THR A 205 13.01 13.42 -2.24
CA THR A 205 13.23 13.32 -0.78
C THR A 205 13.12 11.88 -0.30
N MET A 206 12.08 11.16 -0.74
CA MET A 206 11.90 9.75 -0.40
C MET A 206 12.97 8.87 -1.06
N ALA A 207 13.47 9.26 -2.23
CA ALA A 207 14.58 8.57 -2.89
C ALA A 207 15.88 8.65 -2.08
N GLU A 208 16.18 9.80 -1.46
CA GLU A 208 17.32 9.94 -0.54
C GLU A 208 17.11 9.09 0.74
N GLU A 209 15.91 9.09 1.32
CA GLU A 209 15.58 8.24 2.46
C GLU A 209 15.75 6.75 2.12
N LEU A 210 15.41 6.36 0.88
CA LEU A 210 15.61 4.99 0.36
C LEU A 210 17.11 4.62 0.34
N VAL A 211 17.96 5.48 -0.21
CA VAL A 211 19.42 5.24 -0.24
C VAL A 211 19.96 5.08 1.17
N ASN A 212 19.59 5.97 2.09
CA ASN A 212 20.05 5.91 3.48
C ASN A 212 19.59 4.63 4.19
N LEU A 213 18.34 4.20 3.99
CA LEU A 213 17.85 2.95 4.55
C LEU A 213 18.57 1.73 3.95
N ALA A 214 18.82 1.74 2.63
CA ALA A 214 19.56 0.66 1.97
C ALA A 214 21.00 0.57 2.48
N ILE A 215 21.67 1.70 2.73
CA ILE A 215 23.01 1.73 3.33
C ILE A 215 22.99 1.16 4.76
N ILE A 216 22.00 1.50 5.58
CA ILE A 216 21.86 0.92 6.92
C ILE A 216 21.74 -0.60 6.83
N MET A 217 20.86 -1.10 5.94
CA MET A 217 20.68 -2.54 5.75
C MET A 217 21.95 -3.23 5.23
N SER A 218 22.70 -2.60 4.31
CA SER A 218 23.94 -3.14 3.79
C SER A 218 25.03 -3.18 4.85
N THR A 219 25.14 -2.14 5.68
CA THR A 219 26.14 -2.08 6.77
C THR A 219 25.82 -3.06 7.88
N GLU A 220 24.54 -3.38 8.13
CA GLU A 220 24.12 -4.44 9.04
C GLU A 220 24.52 -5.83 8.53
N ILE A 221 24.32 -6.12 7.24
CA ILE A 221 24.70 -7.38 6.61
C ILE A 221 26.23 -7.60 6.70
N VAL A 222 27.00 -6.54 6.53
CA VAL A 222 28.48 -6.58 6.55
C VAL A 222 29.05 -6.39 7.96
N GLU A 223 28.21 -6.30 8.99
CA GLU A 223 28.62 -6.10 10.40
C GLU A 223 29.56 -4.89 10.60
N SER A 224 29.27 -3.79 9.90
CA SER A 224 30.11 -2.60 9.94
C SER A 224 30.02 -1.88 11.30
N SER A 225 31.17 -1.46 11.83
CA SER A 225 31.25 -0.64 13.04
C SER A 225 30.55 0.73 12.96
N ARG A 226 30.24 1.19 11.73
CA ARG A 226 29.52 2.46 11.48
C ARG A 226 27.99 2.35 11.49
N LEU A 227 27.44 1.15 11.65
CA LEU A 227 25.99 0.95 11.73
C LEU A 227 25.34 1.85 12.77
N SER A 228 25.91 1.95 13.97
CA SER A 228 25.36 2.76 15.06
C SER A 228 25.29 4.25 14.72
N THR A 229 26.27 4.78 14.01
CA THR A 229 26.30 6.19 13.57
C THR A 229 25.20 6.45 12.54
N LYS A 230 25.07 5.61 11.53
CA LYS A 230 24.03 5.74 10.48
C LYS A 230 22.62 5.60 11.05
N THR A 231 22.41 4.68 11.97
CA THR A 231 21.11 4.50 12.63
C THR A 231 20.71 5.73 13.45
N ASN A 232 21.65 6.39 14.09
CA ASN A 232 21.41 7.59 14.90
C ASN A 232 21.11 8.85 14.05
N THR A 233 21.60 8.94 12.82
CA THR A 233 21.34 10.08 11.93
C THR A 233 20.00 9.99 11.22
N ARG A 234 19.46 8.79 11.05
CA ARG A 234 18.19 8.53 10.37
C ARG A 234 16.99 9.36 10.85
N PRO A 235 16.79 9.61 12.18
CA PRO A 235 15.68 10.42 12.67
C PRO A 235 15.70 11.89 12.19
N LEU A 236 16.85 12.36 11.69
CA LEU A 236 17.00 13.74 11.20
C LEU A 236 16.54 13.89 9.75
N GLU A 237 16.36 12.80 9.04
CA GLU A 237 16.03 12.75 7.60
C GLU A 237 14.53 12.51 7.35
N SER A 238 13.77 12.12 8.37
CA SER A 238 12.35 11.74 8.28
C SER A 238 11.39 12.87 8.63
#